data_3d274870bf80fc71158297a02e8da1fc
#
_entry.id   3d274870bf80fc71158297a02e8da1fc
#
_cell.length_a   1.000
_cell.length_b   1.000
_cell.length_c   1.000
_cell.angle_alpha   90.00
_cell.angle_beta   90.00
_cell.angle_gamma   90.00
#
_symmetry.space_group_name_H-M   'P 1'
#
loop_
_entity.id
_entity.type
_entity.pdbx_description
1 polymer ?
#
loop_
_entity_poly.entity_id
_entity_poly.type
_entity_poly.pdbx_seq_one_letter_code
_entity_poly.pdbx_strand_id
1 'polypeptide(L)'
;RRVLFRSSGGLVLRYNFVGKRMPTNKALYYNTLAEQQEMKDAYERQLQDKQRENDGLQSKLRKSQQENADLKALVEDCQNANAKVNGHDVYFPVNKTKIIEQERIRLNDFIASLKEQKNYKLTIIGEASSDGPSSKNFKLSEGRLNNVVDYLKKKGIEDFSIKLEKAVGDSNGCPDIKCRRVQITVE
;
A
#
# COMPACT_ATOMS: atom_id res chain seq x y z
N ARG A 1 -17.16 78.01 1.50
CA ARG A 1 -16.29 78.74 0.56
C ARG A 1 -16.43 78.09 -0.81
N ARG A 2 -16.77 78.92 -1.81
CA ARG A 2 -16.83 78.50 -3.19
C ARG A 2 -15.45 78.68 -3.84
N VAL A 3 -14.88 77.64 -4.40
CA VAL A 3 -13.63 77.72 -5.15
C VAL A 3 -13.98 77.61 -6.64
N LEU A 4 -13.60 78.61 -7.41
CA LEU A 4 -13.75 78.62 -8.87
C LEU A 4 -12.42 78.23 -9.53
N PHE A 5 -12.39 77.12 -10.24
CA PHE A 5 -11.26 76.78 -11.09
C PHE A 5 -11.57 77.19 -12.53
N ARG A 6 -10.70 77.99 -13.10
CA ARG A 6 -10.76 78.40 -14.50
C ARG A 6 -9.75 77.58 -15.28
N SER A 7 -10.24 76.77 -16.24
CA SER A 7 -9.32 76.11 -17.17
C SER A 7 -9.13 76.95 -18.41
N SER A 8 -8.00 76.82 -19.10
CA SER A 8 -7.68 77.57 -20.31
C SER A 8 -8.61 77.30 -21.53
N GLY A 9 -9.63 76.47 -21.37
CA GLY A 9 -10.63 76.12 -22.39
C GLY A 9 -12.06 76.62 -22.10
N GLY A 10 -12.26 77.53 -21.16
CA GLY A 10 -13.55 78.19 -20.92
C GLY A 10 -14.60 77.39 -20.11
N LEU A 11 -14.30 76.18 -19.65
CA LEU A 11 -15.21 75.42 -18.82
C LEU A 11 -15.06 75.81 -17.34
N VAL A 12 -16.10 76.38 -16.71
CA VAL A 12 -16.09 76.67 -15.30
C VAL A 12 -16.78 75.52 -14.54
N LEU A 13 -16.00 74.70 -13.90
CA LEU A 13 -16.51 73.68 -13.00
C LEU A 13 -16.80 74.31 -11.65
N ARG A 14 -18.13 74.40 -11.27
CA ARG A 14 -18.54 74.79 -9.94
C ARG A 14 -18.54 73.57 -9.03
N TYR A 15 -17.63 73.49 -8.12
CA TYR A 15 -17.61 72.48 -7.07
C TYR A 15 -18.22 73.09 -5.79
N ASN A 16 -19.35 72.56 -5.37
CA ASN A 16 -19.93 72.96 -4.07
C ASN A 16 -19.37 72.08 -2.96
N PHE A 17 -18.41 72.58 -2.23
CA PHE A 17 -17.92 71.98 -0.97
C PHE A 17 -18.97 72.16 0.11
N VAL A 18 -19.89 71.21 0.27
CA VAL A 18 -20.82 71.18 1.41
C VAL A 18 -20.07 70.60 2.62
N GLY A 19 -19.65 71.47 3.52
CA GLY A 19 -19.52 71.17 4.95
C GLY A 19 -18.29 70.36 5.43
N LYS A 20 -17.40 69.84 4.62
CA LYS A 20 -16.16 69.20 5.10
C LYS A 20 -14.95 70.12 4.89
N ARG A 21 -14.31 70.54 5.99
CA ARG A 21 -12.99 71.20 5.90
C ARG A 21 -12.01 70.24 5.21
N MET A 22 -11.32 70.70 4.20
CA MET A 22 -10.19 69.93 3.64
C MET A 22 -9.20 69.61 4.78
N PRO A 23 -8.78 68.36 4.94
CA PRO A 23 -7.76 68.04 5.93
C PRO A 23 -6.50 68.85 5.64
N THR A 24 -5.87 69.39 6.67
CA THR A 24 -4.58 70.05 6.52
C THR A 24 -3.55 69.05 6.09
N ASN A 25 -2.51 69.46 5.36
CA ASN A 25 -1.44 68.56 4.93
C ASN A 25 -0.87 67.70 6.06
N LYS A 26 -0.89 68.23 7.26
CA LYS A 26 -0.50 67.54 8.51
C LYS A 26 -1.49 66.39 8.86
N ALA A 27 -2.79 66.64 8.79
CA ALA A 27 -3.80 65.63 9.07
C ALA A 27 -3.80 64.52 7.99
N LEU A 28 -3.55 64.86 6.71
CA LEU A 28 -3.40 63.91 5.63
C LEU A 28 -2.17 63.03 5.85
N TYR A 29 -1.05 63.58 6.25
CA TYR A 29 0.18 62.88 6.56
C TYR A 29 0.00 61.87 7.70
N TYR A 30 -0.66 62.24 8.78
CA TYR A 30 -0.93 61.33 9.91
C TYR A 30 -1.91 60.22 9.52
N ASN A 31 -2.90 60.48 8.69
CA ASN A 31 -3.82 59.43 8.19
C ASN A 31 -3.08 58.41 7.32
N THR A 32 -2.21 58.88 6.40
CA THR A 32 -1.44 57.95 5.58
C THR A 32 -0.43 57.13 6.39
N LEU A 33 0.14 57.71 7.46
CA LEU A 33 1.03 57.00 8.37
C LEU A 33 0.26 55.91 9.17
N ALA A 34 -0.94 56.21 9.64
CA ALA A 34 -1.81 55.25 10.32
C ALA A 34 -2.23 54.11 9.42
N GLU A 35 -2.64 54.41 8.16
CA GLU A 35 -2.99 53.38 7.17
C GLU A 35 -1.78 52.48 6.83
N GLN A 36 -0.58 53.04 6.74
CA GLN A 36 0.65 52.26 6.54
C GLN A 36 0.94 51.36 7.73
N GLN A 37 0.73 51.83 8.95
CA GLN A 37 0.94 51.01 10.15
C GLN A 37 -0.09 49.86 10.23
N GLU A 38 -1.37 50.15 9.98
CA GLU A 38 -2.41 49.11 9.94
C GLU A 38 -2.12 48.03 8.87
N MET A 39 -1.66 48.45 7.70
CA MET A 39 -1.27 47.54 6.63
C MET A 39 -0.07 46.64 7.03
N LYS A 40 0.92 47.27 7.71
CA LYS A 40 2.08 46.54 8.24
C LYS A 40 1.67 45.51 9.28
N ASP A 41 0.84 45.91 10.24
CA ASP A 41 0.34 45.02 11.29
C ASP A 41 -0.52 43.87 10.72
N ALA A 42 -1.31 44.13 9.68
CA ALA A 42 -2.07 43.11 8.98
C ALA A 42 -1.16 42.08 8.23
N TYR A 43 -0.08 42.58 7.62
CA TYR A 43 0.90 41.76 6.93
C TYR A 43 1.69 40.88 7.90
N GLU A 44 2.08 41.43 9.05
CA GLU A 44 2.75 40.69 10.11
C GLU A 44 1.87 39.55 10.66
N ARG A 45 0.56 39.81 10.87
CA ARG A 45 -0.40 38.75 11.26
C ARG A 45 -0.51 37.65 10.22
N GLN A 46 -0.64 38.00 8.93
CA GLN A 46 -0.68 37.04 7.88
C GLN A 46 0.61 36.21 7.81
N LEU A 47 1.76 36.79 8.01
CA LEU A 47 3.04 36.11 8.06
C LEU A 47 3.10 35.10 9.21
N GLN A 48 2.66 35.52 10.40
CA GLN A 48 2.59 34.63 11.57
C GLN A 48 1.64 33.47 11.35
N ASP A 49 0.48 33.69 10.74
CA ASP A 49 -0.49 32.63 10.45
C ASP A 49 0.08 31.64 9.42
N LYS A 50 0.77 32.12 8.39
CA LYS A 50 1.46 31.29 7.43
C LYS A 50 2.61 30.48 8.03
N GLN A 51 3.33 31.05 8.98
CA GLN A 51 4.36 30.31 9.71
C GLN A 51 3.76 29.19 10.54
N ARG A 52 2.66 29.45 11.28
CA ARG A 52 1.95 28.40 12.04
C ARG A 52 1.42 27.29 11.16
N GLU A 53 0.86 27.65 10.00
CA GLU A 53 0.40 26.67 9.01
C GLU A 53 1.56 25.79 8.51
N ASN A 54 2.70 26.43 8.21
CA ASN A 54 3.90 25.74 7.73
C ASN A 54 4.49 24.80 8.79
N ASP A 55 4.57 25.23 10.03
CA ASP A 55 5.02 24.41 11.16
C ASP A 55 4.09 23.22 11.38
N GLY A 56 2.78 23.43 11.25
CA GLY A 56 1.79 22.37 11.29
C GLY A 56 1.94 21.34 10.15
N LEU A 57 2.20 21.81 8.93
CA LEU A 57 2.45 20.94 7.77
C LEU A 57 3.76 20.18 7.90
N GLN A 58 4.81 20.80 8.39
CA GLN A 58 6.09 20.12 8.66
C GLN A 58 5.94 19.02 9.71
N SER A 59 5.17 19.28 10.77
CA SER A 59 4.88 18.26 11.78
C SER A 59 4.14 17.06 11.20
N LYS A 60 3.10 17.31 10.38
CA LYS A 60 2.38 16.24 9.67
C LYS A 60 3.26 15.45 8.71
N LEU A 61 4.13 16.15 7.98
CA LEU A 61 5.09 15.52 7.07
C LEU A 61 6.05 14.59 7.80
N ARG A 62 6.63 15.05 8.93
CA ARG A 62 7.52 14.22 9.76
C ARG A 62 6.80 12.97 10.27
N LYS A 63 5.56 13.12 10.73
CA LYS A 63 4.75 11.99 11.21
C LYS A 63 4.50 10.96 10.11
N SER A 64 4.10 11.43 8.92
CA SER A 64 3.90 10.55 7.76
C SER A 64 5.18 9.87 7.28
N GLN A 65 6.32 10.57 7.35
CA GLN A 65 7.63 9.97 7.04
C GLN A 65 8.00 8.88 8.03
N GLN A 66 7.74 9.08 9.33
CA GLN A 66 7.97 8.07 10.34
C GLN A 66 7.07 6.83 10.13
N GLU A 67 5.77 7.05 9.91
CA GLU A 67 4.83 5.97 9.61
C GLU A 67 5.25 5.16 8.38
N ASN A 68 5.74 5.83 7.33
CA ASN A 68 6.28 5.17 6.14
C ASN A 68 7.57 4.37 6.41
N ALA A 69 8.43 4.86 7.30
CA ALA A 69 9.64 4.13 7.70
C ALA A 69 9.28 2.88 8.51
N ASP A 70 8.34 2.99 9.45
CA ASP A 70 7.87 1.88 10.26
C ASP A 70 7.17 0.80 9.40
N LEU A 71 6.35 1.24 8.41
CA LEU A 71 5.72 0.32 7.45
C LEU A 71 6.76 -0.40 6.58
N LYS A 72 7.81 0.29 6.13
CA LYS A 72 8.89 -0.35 5.37
C LYS A 72 9.63 -1.38 6.19
N ALA A 73 9.95 -1.07 7.44
CA ALA A 73 10.60 -2.02 8.35
C ALA A 73 9.71 -3.26 8.58
N LEU A 74 8.40 -3.06 8.78
CA LEU A 74 7.46 -4.16 8.93
C LEU A 74 7.36 -5.03 7.66
N VAL A 75 7.38 -4.43 6.47
CA VAL A 75 7.39 -5.16 5.20
C VAL A 75 8.70 -5.97 5.05
N GLU A 76 9.84 -5.39 5.39
CA GLU A 76 11.14 -6.10 5.39
C GLU A 76 11.15 -7.26 6.38
N ASP A 77 10.62 -7.08 7.60
CA ASP A 77 10.49 -8.15 8.59
C ASP A 77 9.56 -9.26 8.10
N CYS A 78 8.43 -8.92 7.48
CA CYS A 78 7.52 -9.90 6.87
C CYS A 78 8.18 -10.65 5.70
N GLN A 79 8.96 -9.96 4.86
CA GLN A 79 9.71 -10.58 3.77
C GLN A 79 10.81 -11.50 4.30
N ASN A 80 11.54 -11.09 5.32
CA ASN A 80 12.58 -11.91 5.98
C ASN A 80 11.99 -13.11 6.71
N ALA A 81 10.82 -12.96 7.36
CA ALA A 81 10.09 -14.08 7.96
C ALA A 81 9.59 -15.09 6.92
N ASN A 82 9.19 -14.62 5.73
CA ASN A 82 8.83 -15.46 4.59
C ASN A 82 10.04 -16.01 3.82
N ALA A 83 11.25 -15.50 4.05
CA ALA A 83 12.46 -15.96 3.37
C ALA A 83 12.84 -17.40 3.74
N LYS A 84 12.31 -17.95 4.84
CA LYS A 84 12.36 -19.37 5.12
C LYS A 84 11.01 -19.99 4.77
N VAL A 85 10.82 -20.30 3.50
CA VAL A 85 9.64 -21.01 3.03
C VAL A 85 9.65 -22.40 3.65
N ASN A 86 8.81 -22.62 4.66
CA ASN A 86 8.76 -23.90 5.38
C ASN A 86 7.94 -24.96 4.64
N GLY A 87 7.13 -24.58 3.66
CA GLY A 87 6.32 -25.48 2.87
C GLY A 87 5.13 -24.81 2.18
N HIS A 88 4.38 -25.60 1.41
CA HIS A 88 3.17 -25.16 0.70
C HIS A 88 2.17 -26.31 0.56
N ASP A 89 0.92 -26.02 0.76
CA ASP A 89 -0.18 -26.97 0.56
C ASP A 89 -0.96 -26.64 -0.70
N VAL A 90 -1.12 -27.65 -1.58
CA VAL A 90 -1.93 -27.54 -2.81
C VAL A 90 -3.24 -28.26 -2.60
N TYR A 91 -4.37 -27.58 -2.64
CA TYR A 91 -5.69 -28.14 -2.38
C TYR A 91 -6.43 -28.57 -3.66
N PHE A 92 -7.26 -29.62 -3.52
CA PHE A 92 -7.98 -30.21 -4.63
C PHE A 92 -9.49 -30.31 -4.36
N PRO A 93 -10.32 -30.08 -5.39
CA PRO A 93 -11.75 -30.37 -5.31
C PRO A 93 -12.01 -31.87 -5.12
N VAL A 94 -13.22 -32.19 -4.69
CA VAL A 94 -13.69 -33.58 -4.52
C VAL A 94 -13.51 -34.37 -5.82
N ASN A 95 -12.96 -35.57 -5.69
CA ASN A 95 -12.72 -36.49 -6.84
C ASN A 95 -11.91 -35.88 -8.00
N LYS A 96 -11.15 -34.81 -7.77
CA LYS A 96 -10.27 -34.20 -8.77
C LYS A 96 -8.81 -34.36 -8.38
N THR A 97 -7.96 -34.55 -9.42
CA THR A 97 -6.51 -34.61 -9.30
C THR A 97 -5.82 -33.46 -10.03
N LYS A 98 -6.56 -32.74 -10.88
CA LYS A 98 -6.03 -31.60 -11.63
C LYS A 98 -5.89 -30.37 -10.73
N ILE A 99 -4.74 -29.72 -10.77
CA ILE A 99 -4.48 -28.46 -10.06
C ILE A 99 -5.38 -27.37 -10.66
N ILE A 100 -6.18 -26.71 -9.82
CA ILE A 100 -7.04 -25.59 -10.22
C ILE A 100 -6.22 -24.31 -10.39
N GLU A 101 -6.75 -23.35 -11.15
CA GLU A 101 -6.02 -22.13 -11.51
C GLU A 101 -5.52 -21.34 -10.30
N GLN A 102 -6.35 -21.20 -9.27
CA GLN A 102 -5.98 -20.48 -8.05
C GLN A 102 -4.79 -21.14 -7.33
N GLU A 103 -4.80 -22.49 -7.21
CA GLU A 103 -3.69 -23.21 -6.60
C GLU A 103 -2.44 -23.17 -7.48
N ARG A 104 -2.62 -23.09 -8.79
CA ARG A 104 -1.49 -22.95 -9.74
C ARG A 104 -0.79 -21.62 -9.60
N ILE A 105 -1.52 -20.52 -9.36
CA ILE A 105 -0.94 -19.19 -9.08
C ILE A 105 -0.13 -19.27 -7.80
N ARG A 106 -0.72 -19.73 -6.68
CA ARG A 106 -0.04 -19.86 -5.40
C ARG A 106 1.20 -20.75 -5.47
N LEU A 107 1.11 -21.85 -6.21
CA LEU A 107 2.25 -22.76 -6.42
C LEU A 107 3.36 -22.11 -7.25
N ASN A 108 3.04 -21.22 -8.20
CA ASN A 108 4.05 -20.44 -8.92
C ASN A 108 4.80 -19.48 -8.01
N ASP A 109 4.08 -18.76 -7.12
CA ASP A 109 4.68 -17.85 -6.15
C ASP A 109 5.60 -18.61 -5.18
N PHE A 110 5.15 -19.78 -4.70
CA PHE A 110 5.98 -20.68 -3.90
C PHE A 110 7.25 -21.13 -4.65
N ILE A 111 7.13 -21.55 -5.91
CA ILE A 111 8.27 -21.96 -6.74
C ILE A 111 9.24 -20.79 -6.95
N ALA A 112 8.75 -19.57 -7.14
CA ALA A 112 9.59 -18.39 -7.29
C ALA A 112 10.43 -18.16 -6.01
N SER A 113 9.77 -18.15 -4.84
CA SER A 113 10.45 -18.03 -3.55
C SER A 113 11.42 -19.19 -3.27
N LEU A 114 11.10 -20.40 -3.73
CA LEU A 114 11.97 -21.55 -3.57
C LEU A 114 13.26 -21.43 -4.41
N LYS A 115 13.18 -20.87 -5.59
CA LYS A 115 14.34 -20.63 -6.49
C LYS A 115 15.32 -19.58 -5.95
N GLU A 116 14.87 -18.72 -5.07
CA GLU A 116 15.74 -17.76 -4.36
C GLU A 116 16.57 -18.43 -3.26
N GLN A 117 16.13 -19.60 -2.79
CA GLN A 117 16.84 -20.36 -1.77
C GLN A 117 17.93 -21.25 -2.41
N LYS A 118 19.10 -21.24 -1.79
CA LYS A 118 20.19 -22.17 -2.15
C LYS A 118 20.08 -23.44 -1.31
N ASN A 119 20.15 -24.61 -1.95
CA ASN A 119 20.24 -25.92 -1.27
C ASN A 119 18.97 -26.29 -0.45
N TYR A 120 17.85 -26.42 -1.09
CA TYR A 120 16.63 -26.95 -0.47
C TYR A 120 16.38 -28.41 -0.85
N LYS A 121 15.67 -29.13 0.02
CA LYS A 121 15.11 -30.46 -0.23
C LYS A 121 13.62 -30.43 -0.01
N LEU A 122 12.88 -31.12 -0.87
CA LEU A 122 11.42 -31.18 -0.81
C LEU A 122 10.95 -32.56 -0.37
N THR A 123 10.06 -32.56 0.63
CA THR A 123 9.26 -33.73 0.98
C THR A 123 7.83 -33.45 0.51
N ILE A 124 7.28 -34.31 -0.39
CA ILE A 124 6.00 -34.11 -1.03
C ILE A 124 5.08 -35.28 -0.68
N ILE A 125 3.96 -34.99 0.01
CA ILE A 125 3.01 -35.99 0.48
C ILE A 125 1.63 -35.69 -0.12
N GLY A 126 1.07 -36.67 -0.86
CA GLY A 126 -0.29 -36.61 -1.38
C GLY A 126 -1.29 -37.22 -0.40
N GLU A 127 -2.34 -36.47 -0.10
CA GLU A 127 -3.40 -36.87 0.83
C GLU A 127 -4.79 -36.86 0.14
N ALA A 128 -5.71 -37.64 0.71
CA ALA A 128 -7.12 -37.62 0.35
C ALA A 128 -7.98 -37.57 1.62
N SER A 129 -9.19 -37.02 1.52
CA SER A 129 -10.17 -37.12 2.59
C SER A 129 -10.67 -38.56 2.75
N SER A 130 -11.07 -38.93 3.97
CA SER A 130 -11.58 -40.27 4.30
C SER A 130 -13.00 -40.54 3.75
N ASP A 131 -13.53 -39.67 2.90
CA ASP A 131 -14.82 -39.82 2.25
C ASP A 131 -14.73 -40.89 1.12
N GLY A 132 -15.27 -42.06 1.38
CA GLY A 132 -15.33 -43.13 0.36
C GLY A 132 -14.30 -44.25 0.56
N PRO A 133 -14.19 -45.18 -0.41
CA PRO A 133 -13.31 -46.36 -0.27
C PRO A 133 -11.83 -45.97 -0.26
N SER A 134 -11.03 -46.53 0.64
CA SER A 134 -9.60 -46.27 0.80
C SER A 134 -8.78 -46.51 -0.46
N SER A 135 -9.14 -47.55 -1.23
CA SER A 135 -8.47 -47.86 -2.52
C SER A 135 -8.65 -46.71 -3.54
N LYS A 136 -9.82 -46.06 -3.54
CA LYS A 136 -10.10 -44.88 -4.37
C LYS A 136 -9.35 -43.66 -3.86
N ASN A 137 -9.32 -43.44 -2.53
CA ASN A 137 -8.63 -42.37 -1.90
C ASN A 137 -7.11 -42.44 -2.12
N PHE A 138 -6.56 -43.64 -2.06
CA PHE A 138 -5.15 -43.84 -2.42
C PHE A 138 -4.85 -43.42 -3.86
N LYS A 139 -5.66 -43.86 -4.85
CA LYS A 139 -5.50 -43.45 -6.25
C LYS A 139 -5.65 -41.96 -6.47
N LEU A 140 -6.54 -41.31 -5.72
CA LEU A 140 -6.69 -39.84 -5.76
C LEU A 140 -5.45 -39.12 -5.19
N SER A 141 -4.91 -39.60 -4.07
CA SER A 141 -3.70 -39.02 -3.49
C SER A 141 -2.49 -39.19 -4.39
N GLU A 142 -2.35 -40.36 -5.02
CA GLU A 142 -1.30 -40.64 -5.99
C GLU A 142 -1.42 -39.77 -7.25
N GLY A 143 -2.62 -39.66 -7.84
CA GLY A 143 -2.82 -38.80 -9.01
C GLY A 143 -2.63 -37.31 -8.71
N ARG A 144 -2.95 -36.84 -7.51
CA ARG A 144 -2.67 -35.47 -7.05
C ARG A 144 -1.17 -35.23 -6.90
N LEU A 145 -0.50 -36.15 -6.20
CA LEU A 145 0.96 -36.12 -6.02
C LEU A 145 1.68 -36.02 -7.36
N ASN A 146 1.39 -36.93 -8.28
CA ASN A 146 2.03 -36.95 -9.59
C ASN A 146 1.81 -35.65 -10.37
N ASN A 147 0.59 -35.09 -10.36
CA ASN A 147 0.32 -33.83 -11.03
C ASN A 147 1.09 -32.63 -10.42
N VAL A 148 1.31 -32.63 -9.11
CA VAL A 148 2.10 -31.57 -8.45
C VAL A 148 3.58 -31.75 -8.76
N VAL A 149 4.10 -32.96 -8.66
CA VAL A 149 5.51 -33.28 -8.97
C VAL A 149 5.83 -32.92 -10.42
N ASP A 150 4.99 -33.39 -11.37
CA ASP A 150 5.16 -33.05 -12.79
C ASP A 150 5.14 -31.55 -13.03
N TYR A 151 4.26 -30.81 -12.30
CA TYR A 151 4.21 -29.37 -12.40
C TYR A 151 5.48 -28.71 -11.86
N LEU A 152 6.01 -29.15 -10.71
CA LEU A 152 7.26 -28.67 -10.14
C LEU A 152 8.43 -28.90 -11.11
N LYS A 153 8.57 -30.13 -11.65
CA LYS A 153 9.60 -30.48 -12.64
C LYS A 153 9.48 -29.61 -13.90
N LYS A 154 8.28 -29.46 -14.43
CA LYS A 154 8.02 -28.59 -15.59
C LYS A 154 8.40 -27.12 -15.33
N LYS A 155 8.36 -26.67 -14.09
CA LYS A 155 8.78 -25.32 -13.67
C LYS A 155 10.27 -25.22 -13.33
N GLY A 156 11.04 -26.29 -13.50
CA GLY A 156 12.48 -26.33 -13.33
C GLY A 156 12.95 -26.64 -11.90
N ILE A 157 12.12 -27.33 -11.11
CA ILE A 157 12.55 -27.96 -9.87
C ILE A 157 13.19 -29.30 -10.25
N GLU A 158 14.43 -29.49 -9.90
CA GLU A 158 15.20 -30.66 -10.30
C GLU A 158 14.91 -31.89 -9.41
N ASP A 159 14.99 -33.09 -9.97
CA ASP A 159 14.68 -34.35 -9.29
C ASP A 159 15.51 -34.55 -8.02
N PHE A 160 16.79 -34.16 -8.04
CA PHE A 160 17.67 -34.29 -6.85
C PHE A 160 17.26 -33.38 -5.68
N SER A 161 16.42 -32.39 -5.93
CA SER A 161 15.84 -31.53 -4.88
C SER A 161 14.67 -32.20 -4.20
N ILE A 162 14.09 -33.25 -4.74
CA ILE A 162 12.97 -33.98 -4.16
C ILE A 162 13.51 -35.15 -3.36
N LYS A 163 13.40 -35.08 -2.04
CA LYS A 163 13.87 -36.07 -1.08
C LYS A 163 12.91 -37.25 -0.94
N LEU A 164 11.62 -36.97 -0.92
CA LEU A 164 10.56 -37.95 -0.70
C LEU A 164 9.28 -37.59 -1.45
N GLU A 165 8.74 -38.54 -2.18
CA GLU A 165 7.40 -38.49 -2.78
C GLU A 165 6.59 -39.65 -2.21
N LYS A 166 5.43 -39.38 -1.57
CA LYS A 166 4.60 -40.41 -0.98
C LYS A 166 3.11 -40.12 -1.09
N ALA A 167 2.34 -41.04 -1.65
CA ALA A 167 0.89 -41.01 -1.58
C ALA A 167 0.43 -41.80 -0.35
N VAL A 168 -0.35 -41.20 0.53
CA VAL A 168 -0.81 -41.81 1.78
C VAL A 168 -2.32 -42.13 1.79
N GLY A 169 -3.05 -41.70 0.76
CA GLY A 169 -4.49 -41.90 0.69
C GLY A 169 -5.21 -41.15 1.82
N ASP A 170 -6.05 -41.85 2.56
CA ASP A 170 -6.82 -41.38 3.68
C ASP A 170 -6.27 -41.87 5.03
N SER A 171 -4.99 -42.22 5.09
CA SER A 171 -4.34 -42.81 6.27
C SER A 171 -4.47 -41.97 7.54
N ASN A 172 -4.71 -40.67 7.39
CA ASN A 172 -4.90 -39.76 8.53
C ASN A 172 -6.35 -39.70 9.07
N GLY A 173 -7.28 -40.45 8.44
CA GLY A 173 -8.67 -40.51 8.87
C GLY A 173 -9.44 -39.20 8.85
N CYS A 174 -8.97 -38.23 8.08
CA CYS A 174 -9.49 -36.86 8.04
C CYS A 174 -10.61 -36.68 7.02
N PRO A 175 -11.86 -36.40 7.43
CA PRO A 175 -12.99 -36.24 6.51
C PRO A 175 -13.06 -34.86 5.87
N ASP A 176 -12.19 -33.93 6.23
CA ASP A 176 -12.28 -32.52 5.86
C ASP A 176 -11.67 -32.25 4.46
N ILE A 177 -12.16 -31.15 3.87
CA ILE A 177 -11.56 -30.54 2.66
C ILE A 177 -10.07 -30.29 2.82
N LYS A 178 -9.59 -29.98 4.02
CA LYS A 178 -8.18 -29.75 4.36
C LYS A 178 -7.28 -30.95 4.07
N CYS A 179 -7.84 -32.15 3.99
CA CYS A 179 -7.10 -33.38 3.73
C CYS A 179 -7.10 -33.76 2.24
N ARG A 180 -7.76 -32.99 1.41
CA ARG A 180 -7.69 -33.15 -0.05
C ARG A 180 -6.55 -32.28 -0.61
N ARG A 181 -5.32 -32.61 -0.23
CA ARG A 181 -4.15 -31.77 -0.54
C ARG A 181 -2.93 -32.58 -0.97
N VAL A 182 -1.98 -31.88 -1.52
CA VAL A 182 -0.58 -32.29 -1.58
C VAL A 182 0.21 -31.32 -0.71
N GLN A 183 0.84 -31.84 0.31
CA GLN A 183 1.70 -31.10 1.21
C GLN A 183 3.13 -31.13 0.72
N ILE A 184 3.74 -29.95 0.57
CA ILE A 184 5.15 -29.79 0.20
C ILE A 184 5.86 -29.19 1.42
N THR A 185 6.84 -29.87 1.95
CA THR A 185 7.67 -29.38 3.07
C THR A 185 9.07 -29.11 2.56
N VAL A 186 9.67 -28.01 2.96
CA VAL A 186 11.04 -27.59 2.61
C VAL A 186 11.96 -27.84 3.79
N GLU A 187 13.06 -28.53 3.53
CA GLU A 187 14.14 -28.82 4.50
C GLU A 187 15.44 -28.11 4.09
#